data_03d21a14dc6da7425850ffa631816606
#
_entry.id   03d21a14dc6da7425850ffa631816606
#
_cell.length_a   1.000
_cell.length_b   1.000
_cell.length_c   1.000
_cell.angle_alpha   90.00
_cell.angle_beta   90.00
_cell.angle_gamma   90.00
#
_symmetry.space_group_name_H-M   'P 1'
#
loop_
_entity.id
_entity.type
_entity.pdbx_description
1 polymer ?
#
loop_
_entity_poly.entity_id
_entity_poly.type
_entity_poly.pdbx_seq_one_letter_code
_entity_poly.pdbx_strand_id
1 'polypeptide(L)'
;MLRWPMPTVLIIDDDYATRAALEASLKKKRFCVFLAPDGPTGIRLIGSVSFDAVVIDMFMPGMDGIATIRELIKIDPTVPFIAISGYAFTDKKQGAPDFLGMAIKLGATAALQKPFDIRDLLEAVDRSIEVRQRLLTEARHVAPRSHLSGRPHDEHPGR
;
A
#
# COMPACT_ATOMS: atom_id res chain seq x y z
N MET A 1 -6.41 6.57 -12.18
CA MET A 1 -6.40 5.34 -11.38
C MET A 1 -7.82 4.90 -11.08
N LEU A 2 -8.15 3.64 -11.35
CA LEU A 2 -9.43 3.04 -10.97
C LEU A 2 -9.51 2.93 -9.45
N ARG A 3 -10.57 3.44 -8.86
CA ARG A 3 -10.88 3.28 -7.43
C ARG A 3 -12.18 2.50 -7.27
N TRP A 4 -12.17 1.50 -6.45
CA TRP A 4 -13.31 0.65 -6.13
C TRP A 4 -14.15 1.24 -4.99
N PRO A 5 -15.48 0.96 -4.92
CA PRO A 5 -16.34 1.48 -3.85
C PRO A 5 -16.01 0.88 -2.48
N MET A 6 -15.32 -0.26 -2.44
CA MET A 6 -14.84 -0.91 -1.22
C MET A 6 -13.35 -0.66 -1.05
N PRO A 7 -12.84 -0.63 0.19
CA PRO A 7 -11.40 -0.53 0.43
C PRO A 7 -10.66 -1.65 -0.30
N THR A 8 -9.59 -1.29 -1.00
CA THR A 8 -8.86 -2.15 -1.91
C THR A 8 -7.48 -2.47 -1.35
N VAL A 9 -7.19 -3.75 -1.19
CA VAL A 9 -5.94 -4.26 -0.63
C VAL A 9 -5.20 -5.09 -1.66
N LEU A 10 -3.90 -4.85 -1.80
CA LEU A 10 -2.99 -5.69 -2.59
C LEU A 10 -2.19 -6.59 -1.66
N ILE A 11 -2.06 -7.85 -2.02
CA ILE A 11 -1.17 -8.81 -1.34
C ILE A 11 -0.08 -9.22 -2.31
N ILE A 12 1.18 -8.98 -1.93
CA ILE A 12 2.38 -9.37 -2.68
C ILE A 12 3.12 -10.41 -1.85
N ASP A 13 3.06 -11.67 -2.26
CA ASP A 13 3.69 -12.81 -1.59
C ASP A 13 3.90 -13.92 -2.63
N ASP A 14 5.04 -14.57 -2.65
CA ASP A 14 5.33 -15.63 -3.62
C ASP A 14 4.70 -16.97 -3.24
N ASP A 15 4.32 -17.17 -1.97
CA ASP A 15 3.64 -18.38 -1.52
C ASP A 15 2.14 -18.36 -1.84
N TYR A 16 1.71 -19.27 -2.71
CA TYR A 16 0.31 -19.39 -3.12
C TYR A 16 -0.64 -19.63 -1.94
N ALA A 17 -0.27 -20.51 -1.00
CA ALA A 17 -1.13 -20.86 0.13
C ALA A 17 -1.34 -19.65 1.06
N THR A 18 -0.28 -18.89 1.30
CA THR A 18 -0.35 -17.63 2.07
C THR A 18 -1.27 -16.63 1.37
N ARG A 19 -1.09 -16.39 0.07
CA ARG A 19 -1.97 -15.46 -0.67
C ARG A 19 -3.43 -15.87 -0.59
N ALA A 20 -3.74 -17.16 -0.80
CA ALA A 20 -5.10 -17.68 -0.75
C ALA A 20 -5.74 -17.53 0.63
N ALA A 21 -5.01 -17.80 1.70
CA ALA A 21 -5.48 -17.68 3.08
C ALA A 21 -5.77 -16.22 3.46
N LEU A 22 -4.87 -15.31 3.11
CA LEU A 22 -5.03 -13.87 3.36
C LEU A 22 -6.18 -13.30 2.54
N GLU A 23 -6.29 -13.66 1.27
CA GLU A 23 -7.40 -13.25 0.40
C GLU A 23 -8.75 -13.66 0.99
N ALA A 24 -8.90 -14.93 1.39
CA ALA A 24 -10.15 -15.42 1.97
C ALA A 24 -10.54 -14.65 3.23
N SER A 25 -9.57 -14.35 4.09
CA SER A 25 -9.80 -13.62 5.33
C SER A 25 -10.21 -12.17 5.09
N LEU A 26 -9.55 -11.47 4.16
CA LEU A 26 -9.86 -10.09 3.80
C LEU A 26 -11.21 -9.96 3.08
N LYS A 27 -11.54 -10.89 2.18
CA LYS A 27 -12.83 -10.92 1.48
C LYS A 27 -14.02 -11.08 2.45
N LYS A 28 -13.87 -11.87 3.53
CA LYS A 28 -14.88 -11.97 4.59
C LYS A 28 -15.18 -10.63 5.27
N LYS A 29 -14.21 -9.72 5.29
CA LYS A 29 -14.33 -8.36 5.82
C LYS A 29 -14.73 -7.33 4.76
N ARG A 30 -15.17 -7.78 3.59
CA ARG A 30 -15.60 -6.95 2.45
C ARG A 30 -14.54 -6.03 1.88
N PHE A 31 -13.28 -6.47 1.89
CA PHE A 31 -12.23 -5.82 1.12
C PHE A 31 -12.24 -6.31 -0.33
N CYS A 32 -11.95 -5.41 -1.25
CA CYS A 32 -11.57 -5.77 -2.62
C CYS A 32 -10.10 -6.17 -2.61
N VAL A 33 -9.78 -7.41 -2.98
CA VAL A 33 -8.42 -7.96 -2.84
C VAL A 33 -7.81 -8.25 -4.19
N PHE A 34 -6.61 -7.76 -4.41
CA PHE A 34 -5.74 -8.08 -5.53
C PHE A 34 -4.55 -8.90 -5.06
N LEU A 35 -4.06 -9.79 -5.89
CA LEU A 35 -2.96 -10.68 -5.59
C LEU A 35 -1.82 -10.49 -6.59
N ALA A 36 -0.60 -10.50 -6.10
CA ALA A 36 0.61 -10.51 -6.91
C ALA A 36 1.57 -11.59 -6.39
N PRO A 37 2.08 -12.47 -7.26
CA PRO A 37 3.01 -13.53 -6.85
C PRO A 37 4.45 -13.05 -6.70
N ASP A 38 4.74 -11.82 -7.08
CA ASP A 38 6.08 -11.23 -7.05
C ASP A 38 6.04 -9.70 -7.01
N GLY A 39 7.18 -9.10 -6.69
CA GLY A 39 7.34 -7.64 -6.63
C GLY A 39 7.01 -6.94 -7.94
N PRO A 40 7.56 -7.33 -9.09
CA PRO A 40 7.27 -6.68 -10.37
C PRO A 40 5.79 -6.66 -10.75
N THR A 41 5.05 -7.75 -10.49
CA THR A 41 3.61 -7.82 -10.71
C THR A 41 2.87 -6.86 -9.78
N GLY A 42 3.25 -6.83 -8.50
CA GLY A 42 2.69 -5.88 -7.54
C GLY A 42 2.90 -4.44 -7.94
N ILE A 43 4.10 -4.08 -8.37
CA ILE A 43 4.45 -2.73 -8.83
C ILE A 43 3.63 -2.32 -10.06
N ARG A 44 3.43 -3.21 -11.03
CA ARG A 44 2.54 -2.93 -12.18
C ARG A 44 1.10 -2.64 -11.74
N LEU A 45 0.58 -3.40 -10.78
CA LEU A 45 -0.77 -3.18 -10.25
C LEU A 45 -0.87 -1.83 -9.53
N ILE A 46 0.13 -1.45 -8.72
CA ILE A 46 0.17 -0.15 -8.03
C ILE A 46 0.17 1.02 -9.03
N GLY A 47 0.81 0.86 -10.18
CA GLY A 47 0.76 1.87 -11.26
C GLY A 47 -0.61 2.03 -11.94
N SER A 48 -1.50 1.06 -11.81
CA SER A 48 -2.79 1.00 -12.51
C SER A 48 -4.01 1.12 -11.60
N VAL A 49 -3.90 0.69 -10.36
CA VAL A 49 -4.99 0.62 -9.37
C VAL A 49 -4.61 1.41 -8.13
N SER A 50 -5.54 2.19 -7.61
CA SER A 50 -5.36 2.87 -6.32
C SER A 50 -5.67 1.90 -5.17
N PHE A 51 -4.67 1.61 -4.34
CA PHE A 51 -4.82 0.74 -3.18
C PHE A 51 -4.94 1.55 -1.89
N ASP A 52 -5.73 1.05 -0.95
CA ASP A 52 -5.87 1.63 0.40
C ASP A 52 -4.85 1.03 1.37
N ALA A 53 -4.35 -0.18 1.08
CA ALA A 53 -3.24 -0.81 1.79
C ALA A 53 -2.55 -1.85 0.89
N VAL A 54 -1.27 -2.09 1.14
CA VAL A 54 -0.47 -3.13 0.47
C VAL A 54 0.19 -4.01 1.53
N VAL A 55 0.02 -5.32 1.43
CA VAL A 55 0.71 -6.32 2.25
C VAL A 55 1.86 -6.90 1.44
N ILE A 56 3.07 -6.86 1.97
CA ILE A 56 4.30 -7.21 1.22
C ILE A 56 5.10 -8.25 2.01
N ASP A 57 5.33 -9.42 1.42
CA ASP A 57 6.30 -10.37 1.93
C ASP A 57 7.73 -9.85 1.75
N MET A 58 8.53 -9.94 2.81
CA MET A 58 9.92 -9.46 2.81
C MET A 58 10.87 -10.42 2.08
N PHE A 59 10.52 -11.71 1.97
CA PHE A 59 11.35 -12.74 1.35
C PHE A 59 10.69 -13.30 0.11
N MET A 60 11.09 -12.76 -1.03
CA MET A 60 10.65 -13.25 -2.35
C MET A 60 11.86 -13.45 -3.27
N PRO A 61 11.85 -14.46 -4.15
CA PRO A 61 12.88 -14.61 -5.18
C PRO A 61 12.90 -13.40 -6.13
N GLY A 62 14.07 -12.99 -6.57
CA GLY A 62 14.25 -11.86 -7.47
C GLY A 62 14.13 -10.53 -6.75
N MET A 63 13.03 -9.79 -6.94
CA MET A 63 12.78 -8.54 -6.23
C MET A 63 12.24 -8.84 -4.84
N ASP A 64 13.04 -8.58 -3.82
CA ASP A 64 12.65 -8.75 -2.41
C ASP A 64 11.65 -7.67 -1.93
N GLY A 65 11.18 -7.81 -0.69
CA GLY A 65 10.22 -6.88 -0.12
C GLY A 65 10.76 -5.47 0.04
N ILE A 66 12.02 -5.29 0.39
CA ILE A 66 12.64 -3.95 0.52
C ILE A 66 12.73 -3.25 -0.83
N ALA A 67 13.15 -3.94 -1.88
CA ALA A 67 13.18 -3.41 -3.23
C ALA A 67 11.77 -3.05 -3.71
N THR A 68 10.77 -3.90 -3.42
CA THR A 68 9.35 -3.67 -3.74
C THR A 68 8.82 -2.42 -3.03
N ILE A 69 9.11 -2.25 -1.73
CA ILE A 69 8.71 -1.06 -0.96
C ILE A 69 9.30 0.21 -1.56
N ARG A 70 10.56 0.20 -1.95
CA ARG A 70 11.22 1.37 -2.54
C ARG A 70 10.57 1.80 -3.85
N GLU A 71 10.22 0.85 -4.71
CA GLU A 71 9.51 1.16 -5.96
C GLU A 71 8.08 1.62 -5.70
N LEU A 72 7.37 1.01 -4.74
CA LEU A 72 6.03 1.44 -4.32
C LEU A 72 6.03 2.91 -3.88
N ILE A 73 6.97 3.31 -3.02
CA ILE A 73 7.07 4.69 -2.51
C ILE A 73 7.30 5.69 -3.65
N LYS A 74 8.05 5.33 -4.69
CA LYS A 74 8.26 6.18 -5.86
C LYS A 74 6.99 6.40 -6.66
N ILE A 75 6.13 5.38 -6.78
CA ILE A 75 4.90 5.44 -7.59
C ILE A 75 3.77 6.12 -6.83
N ASP A 76 3.54 5.70 -5.58
CA ASP A 76 2.52 6.27 -4.71
C ASP A 76 3.05 6.41 -3.27
N PRO A 77 3.65 7.54 -2.92
CA PRO A 77 4.22 7.76 -1.59
C PRO A 77 3.17 7.82 -0.49
N THR A 78 1.89 7.86 -0.83
CA THR A 78 0.78 7.95 0.14
C THR A 78 0.12 6.60 0.41
N VAL A 79 0.44 5.53 -0.33
CA VAL A 79 -0.14 4.22 -0.08
C VAL A 79 0.53 3.56 1.14
N PRO A 80 -0.24 3.20 2.18
CA PRO A 80 0.31 2.51 3.34
C PRO A 80 0.66 1.06 2.99
N PHE A 81 1.69 0.54 3.63
CA PHE A 81 2.09 -0.85 3.45
C PHE A 81 2.40 -1.54 4.78
N ILE A 82 2.18 -2.84 4.79
CA ILE A 82 2.39 -3.76 5.90
C ILE A 82 3.42 -4.79 5.45
N ALA A 83 4.51 -4.91 6.19
CA ALA A 83 5.53 -5.92 5.94
C ALA A 83 5.17 -7.23 6.65
N ILE A 84 5.29 -8.34 5.96
CA ILE A 84 5.17 -9.68 6.54
C ILE A 84 6.44 -10.48 6.25
N SER A 85 6.84 -11.36 7.15
CA SER A 85 8.03 -12.19 6.98
C SER A 85 7.82 -13.57 7.57
N GLY A 86 8.12 -14.61 6.78
CA GLY A 86 8.09 -16.01 7.21
C GLY A 86 9.37 -16.46 7.91
N TYR A 87 10.41 -15.65 7.89
CA TYR A 87 11.65 -16.00 8.56
C TYR A 87 11.58 -15.66 10.05
N ALA A 88 11.25 -16.65 10.87
CA ALA A 88 11.64 -16.61 12.27
C ALA A 88 13.15 -16.79 12.29
N PHE A 89 13.92 -15.71 12.55
CA PHE A 89 15.31 -15.85 12.94
C PHE A 89 15.36 -16.54 14.31
N THR A 90 15.10 -17.83 14.35
CA THR A 90 15.36 -18.68 15.51
C THR A 90 16.86 -18.89 15.71
N ASP A 91 17.68 -18.64 14.69
CA ASP A 91 19.11 -18.50 14.79
C ASP A 91 19.47 -17.00 14.80
N LYS A 92 19.61 -16.44 15.99
CA LYS A 92 20.35 -15.20 16.21
C LYS A 92 21.85 -15.41 15.90
N LYS A 93 22.16 -15.82 14.68
CA LYS A 93 23.50 -15.66 14.15
C LYS A 93 23.71 -14.18 13.98
N GLN A 94 24.64 -13.64 14.78
CA GLN A 94 25.08 -12.27 14.70
C GLN A 94 25.27 -11.87 13.23
N GLY A 95 24.49 -10.87 12.75
CA GLY A 95 24.65 -10.30 11.42
C GLY A 95 23.52 -10.53 10.43
N ALA A 96 22.45 -11.25 10.77
CA ALA A 96 21.31 -11.36 9.87
C ALA A 96 20.53 -10.01 9.80
N PRO A 97 20.19 -9.52 8.57
CA PRO A 97 19.46 -8.26 8.42
C PRO A 97 18.08 -8.32 9.08
N ASP A 98 17.73 -7.29 9.84
CA ASP A 98 16.39 -7.10 10.39
C ASP A 98 15.49 -6.48 9.32
N PHE A 99 14.94 -7.30 8.44
CA PHE A 99 14.09 -6.84 7.32
C PHE A 99 12.79 -6.18 7.80
N LEU A 100 12.19 -6.67 8.89
CA LEU A 100 10.99 -6.06 9.45
C LEU A 100 11.29 -4.69 10.06
N GLY A 101 12.39 -4.55 10.80
CA GLY A 101 12.86 -3.26 11.30
C GLY A 101 13.22 -2.29 10.17
N MET A 102 13.80 -2.76 9.07
CA MET A 102 14.05 -1.95 7.88
C MET A 102 12.74 -1.48 7.23
N ALA A 103 11.73 -2.33 7.14
CA ALA A 103 10.42 -1.96 6.61
C ALA A 103 9.75 -0.87 7.46
N ILE A 104 9.83 -0.97 8.78
CA ILE A 104 9.32 0.08 9.71
C ILE A 104 10.07 1.41 9.47
N LYS A 105 11.39 1.39 9.33
CA LYS A 105 12.18 2.59 9.02
C LYS A 105 11.81 3.22 7.68
N LEU A 106 11.36 2.42 6.71
CA LEU A 106 10.85 2.90 5.42
C LEU A 106 9.40 3.40 5.49
N GLY A 107 8.73 3.27 6.62
CA GLY A 107 7.39 3.79 6.86
C GLY A 107 6.27 2.75 6.84
N ALA A 108 6.58 1.45 7.00
CA ALA A 108 5.56 0.43 7.16
C ALA A 108 4.63 0.76 8.34
N THR A 109 3.32 0.64 8.14
CA THR A 109 2.32 0.85 9.19
C THR A 109 2.31 -0.27 10.22
N ALA A 110 2.74 -1.46 9.83
CA ALA A 110 2.98 -2.60 10.72
C ALA A 110 4.00 -3.56 10.10
N ALA A 111 4.62 -4.37 10.95
CA ALA A 111 5.50 -5.46 10.56
C ALA A 111 5.09 -6.71 11.34
N LEU A 112 4.72 -7.77 10.63
CA LEU A 112 4.20 -9.00 11.21
C LEU A 112 5.10 -10.18 10.86
N GLN A 113 5.48 -10.96 11.86
CA GLN A 113 6.25 -12.18 11.67
C GLN A 113 5.32 -13.38 11.57
N LYS A 114 5.47 -14.19 10.52
CA LYS A 114 4.72 -15.46 10.36
C LYS A 114 5.27 -16.52 11.37
N PRO A 115 4.41 -17.32 12.02
CA PRO A 115 2.95 -17.23 11.98
C PRO A 115 2.41 -16.05 12.80
N PHE A 116 1.43 -15.32 12.29
CA PHE A 116 0.74 -14.26 13.00
C PHE A 116 -0.77 -14.57 13.09
N ASP A 117 -1.45 -13.98 14.06
CA ASP A 117 -2.90 -14.05 14.14
C ASP A 117 -3.52 -13.19 13.00
N ILE A 118 -4.50 -13.75 12.31
CA ILE A 118 -5.19 -13.01 11.25
C ILE A 118 -5.81 -11.70 11.75
N ARG A 119 -6.16 -11.63 13.02
CA ARG A 119 -6.69 -10.41 13.66
C ARG A 119 -5.65 -9.29 13.65
N ASP A 120 -4.39 -9.62 13.87
CA ASP A 120 -3.30 -8.62 13.85
C ASP A 120 -3.14 -8.03 12.45
N LEU A 121 -3.26 -8.85 11.40
CA LEU A 121 -3.24 -8.38 10.02
C LEU A 121 -4.46 -7.49 9.70
N LEU A 122 -5.66 -7.93 10.09
CA LEU A 122 -6.88 -7.16 9.85
C LEU A 122 -6.83 -5.80 10.55
N GLU A 123 -6.35 -5.75 11.79
CA GLU A 123 -6.17 -4.50 12.52
C GLU A 123 -5.12 -3.59 11.85
N ALA A 124 -4.02 -4.16 11.35
CA ALA A 124 -3.01 -3.41 10.61
C ALA A 124 -3.57 -2.85 9.28
N VAL A 125 -4.40 -3.62 8.58
CA VAL A 125 -5.09 -3.17 7.36
C VAL A 125 -6.06 -2.03 7.67
N ASP A 126 -6.89 -2.15 8.70
CA ASP A 126 -7.83 -1.09 9.11
C ASP A 126 -7.09 0.21 9.45
N ARG A 127 -6.03 0.14 10.23
CA ARG A 127 -5.17 1.31 10.52
C ARG A 127 -4.56 1.91 9.26
N SER A 128 -4.12 1.09 8.33
CA SER A 128 -3.56 1.55 7.05
C SER A 128 -4.59 2.32 6.23
N ILE A 129 -5.83 1.84 6.18
CA ILE A 129 -6.92 2.52 5.49
C ILE A 129 -7.22 3.89 6.12
N GLU A 130 -7.23 3.99 7.43
CA GLU A 130 -7.41 5.26 8.14
C GLU A 130 -6.29 6.26 7.83
N VAL A 131 -5.03 5.79 7.80
CA VAL A 131 -3.88 6.62 7.41
C VAL A 131 -4.04 7.12 5.97
N ARG A 132 -4.39 6.22 5.04
CA ARG A 132 -4.61 6.57 3.63
C ARG A 132 -5.70 7.63 3.46
N GLN A 133 -6.84 7.47 4.12
CA GLN A 133 -7.96 8.41 4.05
C GLN A 133 -7.57 9.78 4.57
N ARG A 134 -6.81 9.84 5.66
CA ARG A 134 -6.32 11.09 6.24
C ARG A 134 -5.39 11.82 5.25
N LEU A 135 -4.39 11.13 4.71
CA LEU A 135 -3.45 11.70 3.74
C LEU A 135 -4.15 12.22 2.48
N LEU A 136 -5.14 11.50 1.96
CA LEU A 136 -5.90 11.95 0.79
C LEU A 136 -6.78 13.17 1.09
N THR A 137 -7.29 13.28 2.30
CA THR A 137 -8.08 14.45 2.74
C THR A 137 -7.19 15.68 2.88
N GLU A 138 -6.03 15.55 3.50
CA GLU A 138 -5.04 16.64 3.64
C GLU A 138 -4.57 17.15 2.27
N ALA A 139 -4.26 16.24 1.35
CA ALA A 139 -3.84 16.61 -0.01
C ALA A 139 -4.90 17.41 -0.77
N ARG A 140 -6.19 17.15 -0.54
CA ARG A 140 -7.30 17.91 -1.15
C ARG A 140 -7.43 19.33 -0.61
N HIS A 141 -7.06 19.56 0.66
CA HIS A 141 -7.14 20.89 1.28
C HIS A 141 -5.96 21.79 0.91
N VAL A 142 -4.83 21.21 0.48
CA VAL A 142 -3.62 21.94 0.07
C VAL A 142 -3.64 22.34 -1.41
N ALA A 143 -4.50 21.73 -2.24
CA ALA A 143 -4.62 22.08 -3.65
C ALA A 143 -5.14 23.52 -3.78
N PRO A 144 -4.42 24.47 -4.46
CA PRO A 144 -4.88 25.84 -4.60
C PRO A 144 -6.19 25.86 -5.38
N ARG A 145 -7.19 26.57 -4.83
CA ARG A 145 -8.40 26.92 -5.58
C ARG A 145 -7.96 27.77 -6.75
N SER A 146 -7.96 27.21 -7.95
CA SER A 146 -7.81 28.00 -9.17
C SER A 146 -8.96 28.98 -9.23
N HIS A 147 -8.67 30.26 -8.94
CA HIS A 147 -9.58 31.35 -9.19
C HIS A 147 -9.82 31.45 -10.70
N LEU A 148 -10.90 30.92 -11.16
CA LEU A 148 -11.53 31.32 -12.41
C LEU A 148 -12.17 32.71 -12.16
N SER A 149 -11.37 33.76 -12.21
CA SER A 149 -11.85 35.13 -12.37
C SER A 149 -11.34 35.67 -13.71
N GLY A 150 -12.05 35.31 -14.75
CA GLY A 150 -11.94 35.91 -16.06
C GLY A 150 -13.33 36.31 -16.50
N ARG A 151 -13.80 37.49 -16.08
CA ARG A 151 -14.89 38.20 -16.76
C ARG A 151 -14.32 38.74 -18.06
N PRO A 152 -14.92 38.51 -19.21
CA PRO A 152 -14.63 39.29 -20.39
C PRO A 152 -15.26 40.68 -20.20
N HIS A 153 -14.45 41.70 -20.32
CA HIS A 153 -14.92 43.09 -20.53
C HIS A 153 -15.58 43.17 -21.91
N ASP A 154 -16.88 43.41 -21.92
CA ASP A 154 -17.59 43.93 -23.09
C ASP A 154 -17.09 45.36 -23.34
N GLU A 155 -16.26 45.55 -24.34
CA GLU A 155 -16.06 46.85 -24.97
C GLU A 155 -16.98 46.97 -26.17
N HIS A 156 -17.95 47.82 -26.01
CA HIS A 156 -18.81 48.30 -27.07
C HIS A 156 -18.07 49.49 -27.77
N PRO A 157 -17.85 49.44 -29.09
CA PRO A 157 -17.54 50.69 -29.80
C PRO A 157 -18.84 51.23 -30.41
N GLY A 158 -19.26 52.34 -29.88
CA GLY A 158 -20.25 53.16 -30.53
C GLY A 158 -19.65 53.95 -31.70
N ARG A 159 -20.48 54.09 -32.74
CA ARG A 159 -20.41 54.93 -33.92
C ARG A 159 -19.65 54.38 -35.10
#